data_a374af611247de08db7e4f303d2c22b7
#
_entry.id   a374af611247de08db7e4f303d2c22b7
#
_cell.length_a   1.000
_cell.length_b   1.000
_cell.length_c   1.000
_cell.angle_alpha   90.00
_cell.angle_beta   90.00
_cell.angle_gamma   90.00
#
_symmetry.space_group_name_H-M   'P 1'
#
loop_
_entity.id
_entity.type
_entity.pdbx_description
1 polymer ?
#
loop_
_entity_poly.entity_id
_entity_poly.type
_entity_poly.pdbx_seq_one_letter_code
_entity_poly.pdbx_strand_id
1 'polypeptide(L)'
;KNSYFVIFISTFLLFNFKITNAEIIYSGTLIDSHSQVGILISDDEVSKEINNNDVYLTLLSMRGKHENATKRYKSIQKQTQGKVRYLISTKLKGFARKKRDANKAISGIKELKRQAINSKINYVGFGEIIVQHAPHDHEKLKYEGINLNLKSYRIKKAIDIVFEDDVPIILHVELNDYEEDSKKILDQLVEIGNEHPDKNFLLMHMAQIELKEAKFIFKNTKNVHFITSHSDPYRAKNEKRKRLGKAQTGWITLFNKKDKLKKKWKNLMNENPHRFVFAIDNVFDHHWKK
;
A
#
# COMPACT_ATOMS: atom_id res chain seq x y z
N LYS A 1 -86.57 6.12 17.83
CA LYS A 1 -85.54 5.50 16.94
C LYS A 1 -84.32 6.38 17.02
N ASN A 2 -83.38 6.01 17.87
CA ASN A 2 -82.12 6.71 18.06
C ASN A 2 -81.04 5.98 17.26
N SER A 3 -80.49 6.64 16.22
CA SER A 3 -79.36 6.16 15.48
C SER A 3 -78.07 6.72 16.12
N TYR A 4 -77.26 5.85 16.71
CA TYR A 4 -75.93 6.21 17.19
C TYR A 4 -74.94 6.14 16.01
N PHE A 5 -74.35 7.29 15.73
CA PHE A 5 -73.30 7.41 14.72
C PHE A 5 -71.96 7.14 15.44
N VAL A 6 -71.38 5.99 15.23
CA VAL A 6 -70.04 5.67 15.79
C VAL A 6 -68.99 6.19 14.83
N ILE A 7 -68.25 7.23 15.28
CA ILE A 7 -67.08 7.74 14.56
C ILE A 7 -65.88 6.91 14.93
N PHE A 8 -65.38 6.13 13.99
CA PHE A 8 -64.13 5.44 14.10
C PHE A 8 -62.99 6.42 13.79
N ILE A 9 -62.29 6.91 14.82
CA ILE A 9 -61.02 7.67 14.70
C ILE A 9 -59.91 6.65 14.57
N SER A 10 -59.50 6.35 13.32
CA SER A 10 -58.28 5.57 13.08
C SER A 10 -57.06 6.47 13.30
N THR A 11 -56.47 6.36 14.48
CA THR A 11 -55.17 6.97 14.79
C THR A 11 -54.08 6.26 14.02
N PHE A 12 -53.67 6.85 12.90
CA PHE A 12 -52.51 6.41 12.12
C PHE A 12 -51.27 6.80 12.96
N LEU A 13 -50.76 5.86 13.75
CA LEU A 13 -49.44 5.95 14.39
C LEU A 13 -48.39 5.90 13.28
N LEU A 14 -47.93 7.10 12.85
CA LEU A 14 -46.72 7.23 12.05
C LEU A 14 -45.52 6.82 12.91
N PHE A 15 -45.17 5.56 12.87
CA PHE A 15 -43.88 5.09 13.31
C PHE A 15 -42.83 5.71 12.40
N ASN A 16 -42.22 6.80 12.83
CA ASN A 16 -40.96 7.25 12.27
C ASN A 16 -39.90 6.21 12.58
N PHE A 17 -39.76 5.21 11.71
CA PHE A 17 -38.57 4.38 11.68
C PHE A 17 -37.39 5.29 11.29
N LYS A 18 -36.70 5.84 12.30
CA LYS A 18 -35.31 6.25 12.06
C LYS A 18 -34.58 4.99 11.65
N ILE A 19 -34.37 4.85 10.33
CA ILE A 19 -33.38 3.92 9.83
C ILE A 19 -32.04 4.43 10.37
N THR A 20 -31.66 3.94 11.53
CA THR A 20 -30.29 4.06 11.99
C THR A 20 -29.49 3.31 10.95
N ASN A 21 -28.70 4.05 10.15
CA ASN A 21 -27.66 3.45 9.35
C ASN A 21 -26.75 2.68 10.33
N ALA A 22 -27.01 1.41 10.52
CA ALA A 22 -26.08 0.56 11.24
C ALA A 22 -24.77 0.62 10.42
N GLU A 23 -23.75 1.21 10.99
CA GLU A 23 -22.42 1.14 10.43
C GLU A 23 -22.09 -0.36 10.34
N ILE A 24 -21.89 -0.85 9.13
CA ILE A 24 -21.42 -2.22 8.93
C ILE A 24 -19.99 -2.24 9.44
N ILE A 25 -19.81 -2.71 10.66
CA ILE A 25 -18.49 -2.94 11.24
C ILE A 25 -17.95 -4.20 10.56
N TYR A 26 -16.81 -4.09 9.91
CA TYR A 26 -16.12 -5.25 9.36
C TYR A 26 -15.70 -6.19 10.50
N SER A 27 -16.19 -7.42 10.49
CA SER A 27 -15.90 -8.44 11.51
C SER A 27 -14.93 -9.52 11.04
N GLY A 28 -14.37 -9.36 9.83
CA GLY A 28 -13.43 -10.32 9.27
C GLY A 28 -11.99 -10.10 9.74
N THR A 29 -11.12 -11.02 9.36
CA THR A 29 -9.69 -10.92 9.62
C THR A 29 -9.05 -9.76 8.85
N LEU A 30 -8.43 -8.83 9.56
CA LEU A 30 -7.74 -7.69 8.96
C LEU A 30 -6.23 -7.98 8.87
N ILE A 31 -5.67 -7.91 7.67
CA ILE A 31 -4.24 -8.04 7.42
C ILE A 31 -3.72 -6.71 6.90
N ASP A 32 -2.73 -6.13 7.59
CA ASP A 32 -1.94 -5.01 7.09
C ASP A 32 -0.82 -5.55 6.21
N SER A 33 -0.97 -5.44 4.91
CA SER A 33 -0.04 -6.04 3.94
C SER A 33 1.22 -5.23 3.69
N HIS A 34 1.37 -4.07 4.31
CA HIS A 34 2.60 -3.28 4.28
C HIS A 34 2.64 -2.23 5.36
N SER A 35 3.60 -2.35 6.26
CA SER A 35 4.05 -1.27 7.17
C SER A 35 5.56 -1.30 7.31
N GLN A 36 6.14 -0.19 7.74
CA GLN A 36 7.59 0.00 7.84
C GLN A 36 7.98 0.43 9.25
N VAL A 37 9.01 -0.17 9.79
CA VAL A 37 9.58 0.25 11.06
C VAL A 37 10.71 1.25 10.82
N GLY A 38 10.52 2.48 11.30
CA GLY A 38 11.51 3.55 11.27
C GLY A 38 12.72 3.25 12.16
N ILE A 39 13.79 4.03 11.97
CA ILE A 39 15.03 3.85 12.78
C ILE A 39 14.93 4.47 14.18
N LEU A 40 13.98 5.37 14.39
CA LEU A 40 13.83 6.12 15.64
C LEU A 40 12.85 5.49 16.62
N ILE A 41 11.89 4.69 16.12
CA ILE A 41 10.92 3.99 16.97
C ILE A 41 11.54 2.72 17.56
N SER A 42 11.25 2.45 18.83
CA SER A 42 11.70 1.22 19.49
C SER A 42 10.89 0.00 19.06
N ASP A 43 11.50 -1.18 19.21
CA ASP A 43 10.82 -2.45 18.91
C ASP A 43 9.65 -2.68 19.88
N ASP A 44 9.76 -2.23 21.12
CA ASP A 44 8.73 -2.35 22.15
C ASP A 44 7.50 -1.49 21.83
N GLU A 45 7.72 -0.24 21.35
CA GLU A 45 6.63 0.63 20.91
C GLU A 45 5.87 0.02 19.73
N VAL A 46 6.59 -0.46 18.70
CA VAL A 46 5.97 -1.10 17.53
C VAL A 46 5.19 -2.34 17.96
N SER A 47 5.77 -3.18 18.81
CA SER A 47 5.14 -4.41 19.29
C SER A 47 3.88 -4.12 20.10
N LYS A 48 3.92 -3.10 20.95
CA LYS A 48 2.77 -2.63 21.73
C LYS A 48 1.62 -2.21 20.81
N GLU A 49 1.92 -1.39 19.79
CA GLU A 49 0.89 -0.93 18.87
C GLU A 49 0.29 -2.08 18.04
N ILE A 50 1.10 -3.02 17.56
CA ILE A 50 0.61 -4.21 16.85
C ILE A 50 -0.28 -5.08 17.76
N ASN A 51 0.08 -5.24 19.02
CA ASN A 51 -0.69 -6.04 19.95
C ASN A 51 -2.02 -5.37 20.37
N ASN A 52 -2.05 -4.05 20.42
CA ASN A 52 -3.23 -3.27 20.82
C ASN A 52 -4.26 -3.08 19.70
N ASN A 53 -3.88 -3.35 18.46
CA ASN A 53 -4.76 -3.19 17.31
C ASN A 53 -5.43 -4.51 16.92
N ASP A 54 -6.63 -4.42 16.34
CA ASP A 54 -7.40 -5.57 15.83
C ASP A 54 -6.85 -6.14 14.50
N VAL A 55 -5.61 -5.78 14.16
CA VAL A 55 -4.94 -6.35 12.99
C VAL A 55 -4.40 -7.74 13.34
N TYR A 56 -4.88 -8.73 12.59
CA TYR A 56 -4.47 -10.12 12.78
C TYR A 56 -3.01 -10.37 12.41
N LEU A 57 -2.56 -9.75 11.33
CA LEU A 57 -1.22 -9.92 10.78
C LEU A 57 -0.73 -8.63 10.12
N THR A 58 0.52 -8.25 10.38
CA THR A 58 1.20 -7.13 9.71
C THR A 58 2.39 -7.65 8.90
N LEU A 59 2.46 -7.31 7.61
CA LEU A 59 3.65 -7.52 6.80
C LEU A 59 4.60 -6.33 7.01
N LEU A 60 5.76 -6.61 7.57
CA LEU A 60 6.63 -5.60 8.16
C LEU A 60 7.96 -5.51 7.45
N SER A 61 8.28 -4.34 6.91
CA SER A 61 9.60 -4.02 6.40
C SER A 61 10.41 -3.18 7.41
N MET A 62 11.72 -3.39 7.43
CA MET A 62 12.60 -2.75 8.40
C MET A 62 13.47 -1.70 7.70
N ARG A 63 13.39 -0.46 8.17
CA ARG A 63 14.30 0.61 7.73
C ARG A 63 15.63 0.54 8.48
N GLY A 64 16.71 0.86 7.82
CA GLY A 64 18.03 0.90 8.47
C GLY A 64 19.09 0.02 7.78
N LYS A 65 20.19 -0.27 8.50
CA LYS A 65 21.22 -1.22 8.06
C LYS A 65 20.70 -2.65 8.24
N HIS A 66 21.03 -3.53 7.32
CA HIS A 66 20.46 -4.88 7.25
C HIS A 66 20.73 -5.74 8.48
N GLU A 67 21.92 -5.67 9.06
CA GLU A 67 22.28 -6.40 10.29
C GLU A 67 21.37 -6.07 11.47
N ASN A 68 21.00 -4.81 11.59
CA ASN A 68 20.05 -4.35 12.60
C ASN A 68 18.61 -4.72 12.23
N ALA A 69 18.27 -4.73 10.94
CA ALA A 69 16.93 -4.99 10.48
C ALA A 69 16.44 -6.40 10.88
N THR A 70 17.24 -7.43 10.61
CA THR A 70 16.91 -8.82 10.98
C THR A 70 16.80 -9.03 12.48
N LYS A 71 17.69 -8.39 13.27
CA LYS A 71 17.66 -8.44 14.74
C LYS A 71 16.38 -7.80 15.28
N ARG A 72 16.05 -6.60 14.80
CA ARG A 72 14.85 -5.87 15.22
C ARG A 72 13.57 -6.64 14.83
N TYR A 73 13.51 -7.16 13.61
CA TYR A 73 12.37 -7.98 13.18
C TYR A 73 12.14 -9.16 14.12
N LYS A 74 13.19 -9.92 14.47
CA LYS A 74 13.08 -11.04 15.42
C LYS A 74 12.60 -10.61 16.79
N SER A 75 13.06 -9.46 17.29
CA SER A 75 12.59 -8.87 18.54
C SER A 75 11.08 -8.62 18.49
N ILE A 76 10.60 -7.91 17.47
CA ILE A 76 9.20 -7.60 17.27
C ILE A 76 8.36 -8.89 17.06
N GLN A 77 8.86 -9.83 16.25
CA GLN A 77 8.16 -11.10 16.00
C GLN A 77 7.92 -11.89 17.31
N LYS A 78 8.92 -11.93 18.18
CA LYS A 78 8.82 -12.57 19.49
C LYS A 78 7.79 -11.86 20.37
N GLN A 79 7.86 -10.55 20.48
CA GLN A 79 6.99 -9.73 21.32
C GLN A 79 5.53 -9.71 20.85
N THR A 80 5.31 -9.85 19.54
CA THR A 80 3.97 -9.89 18.93
C THR A 80 3.42 -11.31 18.78
N GLN A 81 4.10 -12.31 19.35
CA GLN A 81 3.68 -13.73 19.27
C GLN A 81 3.42 -14.19 17.80
N GLY A 82 4.20 -13.67 16.87
CA GLY A 82 4.10 -14.06 15.46
C GLY A 82 3.04 -13.31 14.65
N LYS A 83 2.44 -12.23 15.16
CA LYS A 83 1.54 -11.35 14.39
C LYS A 83 2.23 -10.57 13.28
N VAL A 84 3.51 -10.82 13.01
CA VAL A 84 4.25 -10.16 11.93
C VAL A 84 4.87 -11.16 10.95
N ARG A 85 5.00 -10.74 9.70
CA ARG A 85 5.79 -11.44 8.67
C ARG A 85 6.75 -10.45 8.03
N TYR A 86 7.89 -10.96 7.61
CA TYR A 86 8.98 -10.13 7.10
C TYR A 86 8.82 -9.82 5.63
N LEU A 87 8.89 -8.54 5.29
CA LEU A 87 9.11 -8.05 3.93
C LEU A 87 10.58 -7.64 3.80
N ILE A 88 11.27 -8.18 2.82
CA ILE A 88 12.61 -7.70 2.50
C ILE A 88 12.50 -6.31 1.89
N SER A 89 12.98 -5.30 2.61
CA SER A 89 13.06 -3.93 2.10
C SER A 89 14.38 -3.70 1.39
N THR A 90 14.34 -3.20 0.19
CA THR A 90 15.53 -2.82 -0.54
C THR A 90 15.75 -1.32 -0.47
N LYS A 91 16.92 -0.89 -0.05
CA LYS A 91 17.33 0.51 -0.24
C LYS A 91 17.74 0.72 -1.69
N LEU A 92 16.80 0.58 -2.62
CA LEU A 92 17.04 0.83 -4.03
C LEU A 92 17.27 2.31 -4.38
N LYS A 93 17.51 3.17 -3.38
CA LYS A 93 18.11 4.50 -3.65
C LYS A 93 19.33 4.42 -4.56
N GLY A 94 20.04 3.28 -4.56
CA GLY A 94 21.15 3.02 -5.47
C GLY A 94 20.74 2.80 -6.94
N PHE A 95 19.58 2.27 -7.23
CA PHE A 95 19.10 2.11 -8.63
C PHE A 95 18.88 3.45 -9.32
N ALA A 96 18.44 4.46 -8.57
CA ALA A 96 18.07 5.74 -9.13
C ALA A 96 19.25 6.66 -9.40
N ARG A 97 20.32 6.58 -8.62
CA ARG A 97 21.31 7.64 -8.56
C ARG A 97 22.47 7.56 -9.55
N LYS A 98 22.89 6.38 -10.02
CA LYS A 98 24.01 6.27 -10.99
C LYS A 98 23.95 4.99 -11.82
N LYS A 99 24.27 5.09 -13.11
CA LYS A 99 24.44 3.93 -14.02
C LYS A 99 25.40 2.85 -13.51
N ARG A 100 26.30 3.19 -12.57
CA ARG A 100 27.26 2.27 -11.93
C ARG A 100 26.68 1.34 -10.88
N ASP A 101 25.51 1.66 -10.32
CA ASP A 101 25.05 1.00 -9.09
C ASP A 101 24.08 -0.18 -9.31
N ALA A 102 23.77 -0.52 -10.55
CA ALA A 102 22.86 -1.62 -10.81
C ALA A 102 23.42 -3.00 -10.44
N ASN A 103 24.72 -3.22 -10.63
CA ASN A 103 25.35 -4.44 -10.16
C ASN A 103 25.37 -4.50 -8.61
N LYS A 104 25.54 -3.35 -7.96
CA LYS A 104 25.41 -3.21 -6.50
C LYS A 104 24.00 -3.48 -6.02
N ALA A 105 22.99 -3.05 -6.77
CA ALA A 105 21.61 -3.31 -6.41
C ALA A 105 21.24 -4.79 -6.56
N ILE A 106 21.68 -5.44 -7.64
CA ILE A 106 21.52 -6.88 -7.84
C ILE A 106 22.26 -7.65 -6.73
N SER A 107 23.50 -7.30 -6.45
CA SER A 107 24.25 -7.91 -5.34
C SER A 107 23.60 -7.62 -3.99
N GLY A 108 23.02 -6.44 -3.81
CA GLY A 108 22.26 -6.06 -2.62
C GLY A 108 21.03 -6.92 -2.39
N ILE A 109 20.24 -7.20 -3.44
CA ILE A 109 19.09 -8.10 -3.34
C ILE A 109 19.53 -9.51 -2.95
N LYS A 110 20.54 -10.05 -3.61
CA LYS A 110 21.10 -11.37 -3.27
C LYS A 110 21.60 -11.44 -1.84
N GLU A 111 22.28 -10.40 -1.39
CA GLU A 111 22.78 -10.31 0.00
C GLU A 111 21.63 -10.26 1.01
N LEU A 112 20.56 -9.52 0.73
CA LEU A 112 19.38 -9.47 1.58
C LEU A 112 18.68 -10.82 1.71
N LYS A 113 18.51 -11.53 0.59
CA LYS A 113 18.00 -12.90 0.59
C LYS A 113 18.87 -13.79 1.45
N ARG A 114 20.20 -13.77 1.22
CA ARG A 114 21.17 -14.54 1.98
C ARG A 114 21.09 -14.23 3.50
N GLN A 115 20.97 -12.96 3.88
CA GLN A 115 20.85 -12.56 5.28
C GLN A 115 19.55 -13.05 5.93
N ALA A 116 18.43 -12.99 5.24
CA ALA A 116 17.18 -13.53 5.73
C ALA A 116 17.28 -15.04 5.95
N ILE A 117 17.83 -15.78 4.99
CA ILE A 117 18.06 -17.23 5.08
C ILE A 117 19.01 -17.57 6.24
N ASN A 118 20.16 -16.92 6.32
CA ASN A 118 21.14 -17.15 7.40
C ASN A 118 20.57 -16.83 8.79
N SER A 119 19.64 -15.87 8.83
CA SER A 119 18.93 -15.50 10.05
C SER A 119 17.73 -16.40 10.33
N LYS A 120 17.45 -17.41 9.51
CA LYS A 120 16.27 -18.27 9.61
C LYS A 120 14.96 -17.45 9.67
N ILE A 121 14.87 -16.43 8.84
CA ILE A 121 13.67 -15.60 8.69
C ILE A 121 12.99 -15.94 7.38
N ASN A 122 11.76 -16.45 7.47
CA ASN A 122 10.90 -16.61 6.31
C ASN A 122 10.32 -15.23 5.93
N TYR A 123 10.68 -14.74 4.76
CA TYR A 123 10.08 -13.53 4.19
C TYR A 123 8.95 -13.88 3.23
N VAL A 124 7.97 -13.01 3.15
CA VAL A 124 6.72 -13.25 2.41
C VAL A 124 6.54 -12.28 1.23
N GLY A 125 7.50 -11.43 0.96
CA GLY A 125 7.47 -10.46 -0.13
C GLY A 125 8.72 -9.61 -0.19
N PHE A 126 8.83 -8.89 -1.30
CA PHE A 126 9.92 -7.95 -1.55
C PHE A 126 9.37 -6.55 -1.78
N GLY A 127 9.85 -5.58 -1.07
CA GLY A 127 9.42 -4.20 -1.26
C GLY A 127 9.54 -3.37 0.02
N GLU A 128 9.35 -2.14 -0.09
CA GLU A 128 8.88 -1.33 -1.21
C GLU A 128 10.05 -1.01 -2.17
N ILE A 129 9.89 -1.29 -3.46
CA ILE A 129 10.85 -0.89 -4.51
C ILE A 129 10.34 0.38 -5.17
N ILE A 130 11.06 1.48 -5.01
CA ILE A 130 10.67 2.75 -5.63
C ILE A 130 11.09 2.74 -7.10
N VAL A 131 10.09 2.72 -7.97
CA VAL A 131 10.25 2.78 -9.43
C VAL A 131 10.06 4.20 -9.93
N GLN A 132 8.99 4.85 -9.46
CA GLN A 132 8.69 6.22 -9.81
C GLN A 132 8.20 6.96 -8.56
N HIS A 133 8.85 8.08 -8.26
CA HIS A 133 8.51 8.91 -7.13
C HIS A 133 8.81 10.38 -7.47
N ALA A 134 7.83 11.25 -7.31
CA ALA A 134 8.01 12.67 -7.59
C ALA A 134 9.07 13.31 -6.70
N PRO A 135 9.79 14.30 -7.21
CA PRO A 135 10.64 15.12 -6.37
C PRO A 135 9.78 15.85 -5.33
N HIS A 136 10.21 15.87 -4.10
CA HIS A 136 9.49 16.56 -3.03
C HIS A 136 10.43 17.07 -1.95
N ASP A 137 10.02 18.13 -1.29
CA ASP A 137 10.66 18.62 -0.08
C ASP A 137 10.00 17.97 1.13
N HIS A 138 10.79 17.28 1.95
CA HIS A 138 10.35 16.79 3.23
C HIS A 138 11.17 17.45 4.33
N GLU A 139 10.55 18.34 5.08
CA GLU A 139 11.18 19.15 6.11
C GLU A 139 12.40 19.92 5.58
N LYS A 140 13.62 19.46 5.85
CA LYS A 140 14.89 20.10 5.41
C LYS A 140 15.58 19.32 4.27
N LEU A 141 14.98 18.23 3.81
CA LEU A 141 15.59 17.35 2.80
C LEU A 141 14.88 17.50 1.47
N LYS A 142 15.67 17.82 0.43
CA LYS A 142 15.21 17.74 -0.96
C LYS A 142 15.39 16.32 -1.46
N TYR A 143 14.28 15.69 -1.84
CA TYR A 143 14.31 14.41 -2.53
C TYR A 143 14.25 14.67 -4.03
N GLU A 144 15.29 14.23 -4.73
CA GLU A 144 15.25 14.17 -6.19
C GLU A 144 14.22 13.13 -6.62
N GLY A 145 13.48 13.41 -7.69
CA GLY A 145 12.56 12.45 -8.27
C GLY A 145 13.27 11.18 -8.72
N ILE A 146 12.55 10.07 -8.66
CA ILE A 146 12.99 8.77 -9.15
C ILE A 146 12.08 8.39 -10.31
N ASN A 147 12.66 8.08 -11.47
CA ASN A 147 11.93 7.58 -12.62
C ASN A 147 12.75 6.50 -13.30
N LEU A 148 12.46 5.25 -12.98
CA LEU A 148 13.18 4.08 -13.48
C LEU A 148 12.45 3.51 -14.70
N ASN A 149 13.21 3.13 -15.70
CA ASN A 149 12.67 2.37 -16.82
C ASN A 149 12.55 0.88 -16.42
N LEU A 150 11.32 0.40 -16.22
CA LEU A 150 11.03 -1.00 -15.87
C LEU A 150 11.53 -1.99 -16.95
N LYS A 151 11.65 -1.55 -18.21
CA LYS A 151 12.18 -2.35 -19.32
C LYS A 151 13.71 -2.45 -19.32
N SER A 152 14.40 -1.70 -18.46
CA SER A 152 15.86 -1.79 -18.43
C SER A 152 16.30 -3.18 -18.00
N TYR A 153 17.32 -3.73 -18.67
CA TYR A 153 17.89 -5.04 -18.35
C TYR A 153 18.15 -5.24 -16.86
N ARG A 154 18.58 -4.18 -16.19
CA ARG A 154 18.94 -4.19 -14.77
C ARG A 154 17.73 -4.38 -13.86
N ILE A 155 16.63 -3.69 -14.17
CA ILE A 155 15.38 -3.80 -13.39
C ILE A 155 14.76 -5.17 -13.65
N LYS A 156 14.69 -5.61 -14.90
CA LYS A 156 14.21 -6.96 -15.24
C LYS A 156 15.00 -8.03 -14.47
N LYS A 157 16.33 -7.97 -14.52
CA LYS A 157 17.16 -8.90 -13.75
C LYS A 157 16.97 -8.86 -12.24
N ALA A 158 16.71 -7.68 -11.68
CA ALA A 158 16.38 -7.53 -10.25
C ALA A 158 15.05 -8.20 -9.90
N ILE A 159 14.06 -8.06 -10.78
CA ILE A 159 12.73 -8.67 -10.64
C ILE A 159 12.85 -10.19 -10.75
N ASP A 160 13.59 -10.70 -11.73
CA ASP A 160 13.85 -12.14 -11.90
C ASP A 160 14.42 -12.76 -10.61
N ILE A 161 15.42 -12.10 -10.01
CA ILE A 161 16.04 -12.57 -8.76
C ILE A 161 15.04 -12.60 -7.60
N VAL A 162 14.13 -11.62 -7.52
CA VAL A 162 13.07 -11.64 -6.52
C VAL A 162 12.15 -12.83 -6.73
N PHE A 163 11.75 -13.08 -7.96
CA PHE A 163 10.80 -14.12 -8.30
C PHE A 163 11.35 -15.55 -8.28
N GLU A 164 12.67 -15.73 -8.07
CA GLU A 164 13.24 -17.05 -7.77
C GLU A 164 12.58 -17.71 -6.55
N ASP A 165 12.09 -16.92 -5.60
CA ASP A 165 11.55 -17.41 -4.32
C ASP A 165 10.01 -17.46 -4.26
N ASP A 166 9.34 -17.26 -5.36
CA ASP A 166 7.86 -17.28 -5.46
C ASP A 166 7.13 -16.35 -4.47
N VAL A 167 7.67 -15.16 -4.27
CA VAL A 167 7.10 -14.13 -3.41
C VAL A 167 6.67 -12.90 -4.23
N PRO A 168 5.64 -12.16 -3.81
CA PRO A 168 5.23 -10.94 -4.49
C PRO A 168 6.28 -9.84 -4.39
N ILE A 169 6.25 -8.94 -5.36
CA ILE A 169 7.05 -7.71 -5.38
C ILE A 169 6.15 -6.50 -5.20
N ILE A 170 6.52 -5.62 -4.28
CA ILE A 170 5.82 -4.37 -3.99
C ILE A 170 6.57 -3.23 -4.67
N LEU A 171 5.90 -2.53 -5.58
CA LEU A 171 6.44 -1.41 -6.34
C LEU A 171 5.80 -0.09 -5.90
N HIS A 172 6.61 0.92 -5.66
CA HIS A 172 6.15 2.28 -5.50
C HIS A 172 6.16 3.00 -6.84
N VAL A 173 4.98 3.38 -7.29
CA VAL A 173 4.75 4.10 -8.55
C VAL A 173 3.81 5.26 -8.26
N GLU A 174 4.10 6.43 -8.81
CA GLU A 174 3.27 7.64 -8.68
C GLU A 174 2.95 8.19 -10.08
N LEU A 175 2.04 7.53 -10.80
CA LEU A 175 1.73 7.80 -12.20
C LEU A 175 1.34 9.26 -12.48
N ASN A 176 0.49 9.84 -11.64
CA ASN A 176 0.00 11.20 -11.89
C ASN A 176 0.99 12.31 -11.49
N ASP A 177 2.12 11.96 -10.91
CA ASP A 177 3.16 12.92 -10.57
C ASP A 177 4.06 13.28 -11.77
N TYR A 178 4.02 12.46 -12.83
CA TYR A 178 4.78 12.60 -14.06
C TYR A 178 3.86 12.47 -15.27
N GLU A 179 3.00 13.47 -15.52
CA GLU A 179 1.99 13.42 -16.59
C GLU A 179 2.56 13.00 -17.96
N GLU A 180 3.75 13.49 -18.31
CA GLU A 180 4.38 13.18 -19.60
C GLU A 180 4.80 11.71 -19.72
N ASP A 181 5.17 11.09 -18.59
CA ASP A 181 5.65 9.70 -18.54
C ASP A 181 4.58 8.71 -18.06
N SER A 182 3.41 9.16 -17.62
CA SER A 182 2.39 8.30 -16.99
C SER A 182 1.94 7.16 -17.92
N LYS A 183 1.69 7.45 -19.19
CA LYS A 183 1.33 6.43 -20.18
C LYS A 183 2.45 5.41 -20.38
N LYS A 184 3.69 5.87 -20.47
CA LYS A 184 4.87 5.01 -20.66
C LYS A 184 5.06 4.04 -19.49
N ILE A 185 4.93 4.53 -18.26
CA ILE A 185 5.04 3.66 -17.07
C ILE A 185 3.86 2.70 -16.99
N LEU A 186 2.65 3.16 -17.33
CA LEU A 186 1.46 2.32 -17.39
C LEU A 186 1.66 1.14 -18.37
N ASP A 187 2.15 1.41 -19.57
CA ASP A 187 2.46 0.40 -20.58
C ASP A 187 3.56 -0.56 -20.08
N GLN A 188 4.58 -0.05 -19.40
CA GLN A 188 5.65 -0.88 -18.82
C GLN A 188 5.14 -1.78 -17.68
N LEU A 189 4.20 -1.31 -16.86
CA LEU A 189 3.58 -2.13 -15.82
C LEU A 189 2.75 -3.27 -16.41
N VAL A 190 2.04 -3.01 -17.49
CA VAL A 190 1.29 -4.06 -18.22
C VAL A 190 2.26 -5.08 -18.83
N GLU A 191 3.31 -4.60 -19.49
CA GLU A 191 4.30 -5.48 -20.13
C GLU A 191 4.97 -6.39 -19.11
N ILE A 192 5.48 -5.83 -18.00
CA ILE A 192 6.16 -6.62 -16.98
C ILE A 192 5.22 -7.61 -16.27
N GLY A 193 3.95 -7.22 -16.06
CA GLY A 193 2.93 -8.13 -15.55
C GLY A 193 2.70 -9.31 -16.47
N ASN A 194 2.68 -9.09 -17.79
CA ASN A 194 2.48 -10.15 -18.77
C ASN A 194 3.75 -11.00 -19.02
N GLU A 195 4.95 -10.44 -18.81
CA GLU A 195 6.21 -11.20 -18.85
C GLU A 195 6.33 -12.21 -17.69
N HIS A 196 5.63 -11.95 -16.56
CA HIS A 196 5.65 -12.80 -15.37
C HIS A 196 4.22 -13.14 -14.91
N PRO A 197 3.44 -13.88 -15.71
CA PRO A 197 2.00 -14.06 -15.47
C PRO A 197 1.65 -14.80 -14.18
N ASP A 198 2.58 -15.59 -13.65
CA ASP A 198 2.41 -16.37 -12.41
C ASP A 198 2.91 -15.63 -11.16
N LYS A 199 3.43 -14.41 -11.32
CA LYS A 199 4.03 -13.63 -10.24
C LYS A 199 3.22 -12.39 -9.95
N ASN A 200 3.08 -12.04 -8.66
CA ASN A 200 2.25 -10.92 -8.25
C ASN A 200 3.05 -9.63 -8.07
N PHE A 201 2.57 -8.57 -8.70
CA PHE A 201 3.03 -7.20 -8.51
C PHE A 201 2.00 -6.43 -7.69
N LEU A 202 2.44 -5.83 -6.60
CA LEU A 202 1.59 -5.00 -5.73
C LEU A 202 2.02 -3.55 -5.86
N LEU A 203 1.11 -2.67 -6.27
CA LEU A 203 1.41 -1.25 -6.47
C LEU A 203 1.00 -0.46 -5.23
N MET A 204 1.97 0.17 -4.57
CA MET A 204 1.74 1.00 -3.40
C MET A 204 0.85 2.21 -3.70
N HIS A 205 0.07 2.64 -2.71
CA HIS A 205 -0.73 3.87 -2.76
C HIS A 205 -1.64 3.96 -3.98
N MET A 206 -2.20 2.82 -4.42
CA MET A 206 -2.99 2.75 -5.66
C MET A 206 -2.21 3.25 -6.90
N ALA A 207 -0.87 3.21 -6.88
CA ALA A 207 0.02 3.81 -7.88
C ALA A 207 -0.29 5.28 -8.21
N GLN A 208 -1.03 5.99 -7.35
CA GLN A 208 -1.52 7.35 -7.59
C GLN A 208 -2.26 7.49 -8.94
N ILE A 209 -3.07 6.48 -9.31
CA ILE A 209 -3.74 6.40 -10.61
C ILE A 209 -5.21 6.79 -10.54
N GLU A 210 -5.75 7.20 -11.67
CA GLU A 210 -7.17 7.41 -11.85
C GLU A 210 -7.91 6.10 -12.19
N LEU A 211 -9.23 6.13 -12.06
CA LEU A 211 -10.07 4.97 -12.33
C LEU A 211 -9.90 4.38 -13.74
N LYS A 212 -9.67 5.24 -14.75
CA LYS A 212 -9.46 4.81 -16.15
C LYS A 212 -8.20 3.96 -16.30
N GLU A 213 -7.13 4.34 -15.60
CA GLU A 213 -5.84 3.66 -15.60
C GLU A 213 -5.92 2.34 -14.84
N ALA A 214 -6.61 2.32 -13.68
CA ALA A 214 -6.87 1.09 -12.95
C ALA A 214 -7.63 0.06 -13.79
N LYS A 215 -8.67 0.49 -14.49
CA LYS A 215 -9.41 -0.36 -15.43
C LYS A 215 -8.54 -0.86 -16.58
N PHE A 216 -7.65 -0.02 -17.09
CA PHE A 216 -6.70 -0.41 -18.13
C PHE A 216 -5.75 -1.51 -17.65
N ILE A 217 -5.15 -1.37 -16.47
CA ILE A 217 -4.30 -2.40 -15.85
C ILE A 217 -5.09 -3.71 -15.67
N PHE A 218 -6.30 -3.66 -15.10
CA PHE A 218 -7.11 -4.86 -14.84
C PHE A 218 -7.53 -5.58 -16.12
N LYS A 219 -7.81 -4.83 -17.18
CA LYS A 219 -8.13 -5.41 -18.48
C LYS A 219 -6.94 -6.13 -19.12
N ASN A 220 -5.72 -5.63 -18.91
CA ASN A 220 -4.52 -6.07 -19.63
C ASN A 220 -3.58 -6.95 -18.78
N THR A 221 -3.84 -7.13 -17.49
CA THR A 221 -3.04 -7.99 -16.61
C THR A 221 -3.93 -8.78 -15.65
N LYS A 222 -3.44 -9.92 -15.16
CA LYS A 222 -4.13 -10.72 -14.12
C LYS A 222 -3.47 -10.62 -12.75
N ASN A 223 -2.25 -10.17 -12.67
CA ASN A 223 -1.34 -10.30 -11.54
C ASN A 223 -0.78 -8.96 -11.03
N VAL A 224 -1.29 -7.84 -11.51
CA VAL A 224 -0.96 -6.50 -10.99
C VAL A 224 -2.09 -6.05 -10.07
N HIS A 225 -1.80 -5.87 -8.79
CA HIS A 225 -2.74 -5.56 -7.71
C HIS A 225 -2.45 -4.18 -7.12
N PHE A 226 -3.40 -3.62 -6.40
CA PHE A 226 -3.27 -2.31 -5.78
C PHE A 226 -3.30 -2.42 -4.26
N ILE A 227 -2.31 -1.82 -3.60
CA ILE A 227 -2.31 -1.60 -2.16
C ILE A 227 -3.02 -0.27 -1.88
N THR A 228 -4.05 -0.31 -1.04
CA THR A 228 -4.95 0.83 -0.80
C THR A 228 -4.43 1.84 0.23
N SER A 229 -3.22 1.67 0.72
CA SER A 229 -2.59 2.60 1.66
C SER A 229 -2.59 4.04 1.14
N HIS A 230 -2.62 5.01 2.05
CA HIS A 230 -2.65 6.45 1.80
C HIS A 230 -3.83 6.96 0.95
N SER A 231 -4.80 6.12 0.64
CA SER A 231 -6.02 6.51 -0.09
C SER A 231 -7.20 6.84 0.82
N ASP A 232 -6.98 6.80 2.13
CA ASP A 232 -7.98 7.10 3.16
C ASP A 232 -8.26 8.60 3.29
N PRO A 233 -9.44 8.98 3.86
CA PRO A 233 -9.82 10.38 3.95
C PRO A 233 -8.93 11.20 4.87
N TYR A 234 -8.39 10.59 5.93
CA TYR A 234 -7.57 11.29 6.92
C TYR A 234 -6.25 11.76 6.29
N ARG A 235 -5.55 10.86 5.62
CA ARG A 235 -4.27 11.18 4.96
C ARG A 235 -4.47 12.12 3.78
N ALA A 236 -5.51 11.93 2.99
CA ALA A 236 -5.84 12.83 1.89
C ALA A 236 -6.07 14.28 2.34
N LYS A 237 -6.60 14.49 3.56
CA LYS A 237 -6.84 15.83 4.13
C LYS A 237 -5.60 16.42 4.80
N ASN A 238 -4.81 15.61 5.48
CA ASN A 238 -3.80 16.08 6.44
C ASN A 238 -2.36 16.01 5.88
N GLU A 239 -2.10 15.13 4.92
CA GLU A 239 -0.78 15.01 4.31
C GLU A 239 -0.71 15.81 3.00
N LYS A 240 -0.73 17.14 3.11
CA LYS A 240 -0.49 18.02 1.96
C LYS A 240 1.01 18.02 1.64
N ARG A 241 1.40 17.27 0.64
CA ARG A 241 2.77 17.35 0.11
C ARG A 241 2.89 18.56 -0.81
N LYS A 242 3.78 19.49 -0.51
CA LYS A 242 4.26 20.46 -1.49
C LYS A 242 5.21 19.73 -2.42
N ARG A 243 4.77 19.44 -3.63
CA ARG A 243 5.61 18.83 -4.66
C ARG A 243 6.22 19.91 -5.54
N LEU A 244 7.52 19.75 -5.86
CA LEU A 244 8.24 20.68 -6.70
C LEU A 244 7.73 20.56 -8.14
N GLY A 245 7.22 21.68 -8.69
CA GLY A 245 7.06 21.87 -10.12
C GLY A 245 5.64 21.84 -10.69
N LYS A 246 4.69 21.13 -10.12
CA LYS A 246 3.26 21.21 -10.48
C LYS A 246 2.40 21.15 -9.23
N ALA A 247 1.32 21.90 -9.21
CA ALA A 247 0.33 21.88 -8.14
C ALA A 247 -0.35 20.52 -8.11
N GLN A 248 0.26 19.56 -7.43
CA GLN A 248 -0.38 18.28 -7.21
C GLN A 248 -1.35 18.38 -6.07
N THR A 249 -2.51 17.85 -6.32
CA THR A 249 -3.68 17.88 -5.44
C THR A 249 -3.62 16.91 -4.27
N GLY A 250 -2.43 16.38 -3.93
CA GLY A 250 -2.25 15.41 -2.85
C GLY A 250 -2.51 13.96 -3.29
N TRP A 251 -2.63 13.08 -2.32
CA TRP A 251 -2.89 11.65 -2.56
C TRP A 251 -4.22 11.42 -3.28
N ILE A 252 -4.26 10.44 -4.17
CA ILE A 252 -5.53 9.99 -4.75
C ILE A 252 -6.41 9.47 -3.62
N THR A 253 -7.58 10.09 -3.47
CA THR A 253 -8.56 9.62 -2.50
C THR A 253 -9.64 8.77 -3.16
N LEU A 254 -9.85 7.59 -2.60
CA LEU A 254 -10.96 6.72 -2.97
C LEU A 254 -12.30 7.21 -2.39
N PHE A 255 -12.25 8.15 -1.45
CA PHE A 255 -13.40 8.61 -0.68
C PHE A 255 -13.90 9.98 -1.15
N ASN A 256 -15.17 10.25 -0.93
CA ASN A 256 -15.77 11.56 -1.17
C ASN A 256 -15.65 12.47 0.07
N LYS A 257 -16.17 13.71 -0.02
CA LYS A 257 -16.12 14.69 1.08
C LYS A 257 -16.87 14.25 2.34
N LYS A 258 -17.72 13.22 2.28
CA LYS A 258 -18.48 12.66 3.42
C LYS A 258 -17.82 11.36 3.91
N ASP A 259 -16.58 11.14 3.59
CA ASP A 259 -15.78 9.97 3.96
C ASP A 259 -16.38 8.63 3.50
N LYS A 260 -17.21 8.65 2.46
CA LYS A 260 -17.79 7.46 1.84
C LYS A 260 -17.01 7.08 0.58
N LEU A 261 -16.77 5.79 0.39
CA LEU A 261 -16.14 5.27 -0.83
C LEU A 261 -16.88 5.74 -2.08
N LYS A 262 -16.18 6.35 -3.02
CA LYS A 262 -16.75 6.86 -4.27
C LYS A 262 -17.39 5.70 -5.06
N LYS A 263 -18.64 5.86 -5.52
CA LYS A 263 -19.41 4.82 -6.20
C LYS A 263 -18.64 4.10 -7.32
N LYS A 264 -17.90 4.85 -8.14
CA LYS A 264 -17.14 4.27 -9.26
C LYS A 264 -15.99 3.35 -8.78
N TRP A 265 -15.30 3.72 -7.68
CA TRP A 265 -14.27 2.89 -7.06
C TRP A 265 -14.89 1.67 -6.37
N LYS A 266 -16.01 1.87 -5.63
CA LYS A 266 -16.75 0.76 -5.02
C LYS A 266 -17.15 -0.29 -6.05
N ASN A 267 -17.65 0.13 -7.21
CA ASN A 267 -18.02 -0.79 -8.28
C ASN A 267 -16.80 -1.57 -8.79
N LEU A 268 -15.69 -0.88 -9.08
CA LEU A 268 -14.46 -1.54 -9.54
C LEU A 268 -13.90 -2.54 -8.52
N MET A 269 -13.96 -2.20 -7.23
CA MET A 269 -13.54 -3.10 -6.16
C MET A 269 -14.45 -4.31 -6.03
N ASN A 270 -15.77 -4.12 -6.13
CA ASN A 270 -16.72 -5.23 -6.08
C ASN A 270 -16.58 -6.19 -7.29
N GLU A 271 -16.27 -5.65 -8.46
CA GLU A 271 -16.01 -6.44 -9.67
C GLU A 271 -14.67 -7.18 -9.62
N ASN A 272 -13.70 -6.66 -8.86
CA ASN A 272 -12.33 -7.16 -8.81
C ASN A 272 -11.77 -7.22 -7.37
N PRO A 273 -12.45 -7.86 -6.40
CA PRO A 273 -12.06 -7.78 -4.99
C PRO A 273 -10.65 -8.33 -4.73
N HIS A 274 -10.24 -9.34 -5.48
CA HIS A 274 -8.92 -9.98 -5.37
C HIS A 274 -7.76 -9.12 -5.90
N ARG A 275 -8.05 -7.97 -6.50
CA ARG A 275 -7.05 -7.05 -7.06
C ARG A 275 -6.70 -5.90 -6.12
N PHE A 276 -7.36 -5.82 -4.96
CA PHE A 276 -7.14 -4.78 -3.96
C PHE A 276 -6.66 -5.40 -2.66
N VAL A 277 -5.59 -4.85 -2.14
CA VAL A 277 -4.92 -5.33 -0.93
C VAL A 277 -4.89 -4.19 0.08
N PHE A 278 -5.37 -4.44 1.29
CA PHE A 278 -5.37 -3.46 2.36
C PHE A 278 -3.97 -3.30 2.95
N ALA A 279 -3.55 -2.07 3.23
CA ALA A 279 -2.40 -1.76 4.05
C ALA A 279 -2.57 -0.42 4.77
N ILE A 280 -1.97 -0.30 5.94
CA ILE A 280 -1.93 0.94 6.72
C ILE A 280 -0.74 1.79 6.27
N ASP A 281 0.40 1.15 6.00
CA ASP A 281 1.66 1.77 5.64
C ASP A 281 2.15 2.78 6.68
N ASN A 282 2.33 2.31 7.91
CA ASN A 282 3.02 3.06 8.94
C ASN A 282 4.49 3.21 8.55
N VAL A 283 4.94 4.43 8.34
CA VAL A 283 6.30 4.75 7.83
C VAL A 283 7.12 5.51 8.84
N PHE A 284 6.51 6.48 9.53
CA PHE A 284 7.12 7.34 10.51
C PHE A 284 6.69 6.95 11.92
N ASP A 285 7.48 7.30 12.91
CA ASP A 285 7.23 6.96 14.32
C ASP A 285 5.86 7.43 14.79
N HIS A 286 5.42 8.62 14.34
CA HIS A 286 4.11 9.15 14.68
C HIS A 286 2.93 8.43 14.01
N HIS A 287 3.17 7.63 12.95
CA HIS A 287 2.12 6.81 12.34
C HIS A 287 1.76 5.60 13.22
N TRP A 288 2.71 5.10 14.01
CA TRP A 288 2.49 3.99 14.92
C TRP A 288 1.74 4.38 16.21
N LYS A 289 1.64 5.68 16.50
CA LYS A 289 1.07 6.21 17.75
C LYS A 289 -0.36 6.77 17.58
N LYS A 290 -1.05 6.45 16.51
CA LYS A 290 -2.39 7.00 16.22
C LYS A 290 -3.47 5.95 16.40
#